data_7e5cf1cf89afd3eb7769613ae2d98062
#
_entry.id   7e5cf1cf89afd3eb7769613ae2d98062
#
_cell.length_a   1.000
_cell.length_b   1.000
_cell.length_c   1.000
_cell.angle_alpha   90.00
_cell.angle_beta   90.00
_cell.angle_gamma   90.00
#
_symmetry.space_group_name_H-M   'P 1'
#
loop_
_entity.id
_entity.type
_entity.pdbx_description
1 polymer ?
#
loop_
_entity_poly.entity_id
_entity_poly.type
_entity_poly.pdbx_seq_one_letter_code
_entity_poly.pdbx_strand_id
1 'polypeptide(L)'
;MFSSFVLLTGCPPPATTQPDASSTAGKASAKGKASATAKAKTPASSLEAARRGKAPAGGPLKDIYFDFDRYDLKADARATLKTNAGWLKANPSARAEIEGHADERGTNEYNLALGAKRAQAARDYLAGLGIAKARLSTKSYGEELPVCKEQNEGCWQRNRHDRFVVAPARSN
;
A
#
# COMPACT_ATOMS: atom_id res chain seq x y z
N MET A 1 -50.14 8.82 -43.27
CA MET A 1 -49.33 9.98 -43.65
C MET A 1 -49.44 11.01 -42.56
N PHE A 2 -48.57 11.02 -41.57
CA PHE A 2 -48.31 12.16 -40.68
C PHE A 2 -46.84 12.06 -40.26
N SER A 3 -46.07 13.00 -40.80
CA SER A 3 -44.65 13.19 -40.52
C SER A 3 -44.50 14.05 -39.28
N SER A 4 -43.95 13.53 -38.18
CA SER A 4 -43.61 14.33 -37.00
C SER A 4 -42.10 14.60 -36.97
N PHE A 5 -41.76 15.85 -37.17
CA PHE A 5 -40.44 16.43 -37.10
C PHE A 5 -40.12 16.74 -35.63
N VAL A 6 -39.10 16.09 -35.07
CA VAL A 6 -38.60 16.40 -33.72
C VAL A 6 -37.34 17.26 -33.84
N LEU A 7 -37.46 18.49 -33.37
CA LEU A 7 -36.36 19.48 -33.26
C LEU A 7 -35.44 19.08 -32.07
N LEU A 8 -34.19 18.82 -32.36
CA LEU A 8 -33.11 18.71 -31.35
C LEU A 8 -32.65 20.14 -30.98
N THR A 9 -32.95 20.56 -29.77
CA THR A 9 -32.31 21.73 -29.15
C THR A 9 -31.03 21.33 -28.48
N GLY A 10 -29.90 21.81 -29.00
CA GLY A 10 -28.57 21.61 -28.42
C GLY A 10 -28.35 22.51 -27.22
N CYS A 11 -27.87 21.94 -26.12
CA CYS A 11 -27.33 22.68 -24.96
C CYS A 11 -25.87 23.08 -25.21
N PRO A 12 -25.45 24.32 -24.89
CA PRO A 12 -24.06 24.74 -24.93
C PRO A 12 -23.29 24.26 -23.69
N PRO A 13 -21.95 24.03 -23.80
CA PRO A 13 -21.12 23.62 -22.67
C PRO A 13 -20.85 24.81 -21.72
N PRO A 14 -20.61 24.52 -20.42
CA PRO A 14 -20.26 25.55 -19.45
C PRO A 14 -18.86 26.08 -19.64
N ALA A 15 -18.70 27.38 -19.52
CA ALA A 15 -17.45 28.13 -19.63
C ALA A 15 -16.52 27.84 -18.45
N THR A 16 -15.25 27.55 -18.79
CA THR A 16 -14.13 27.43 -17.89
C THR A 16 -13.73 28.81 -17.37
N THR A 17 -13.93 29.07 -16.09
CA THR A 17 -13.37 30.24 -15.39
C THR A 17 -12.10 29.81 -14.67
N GLN A 18 -10.98 30.29 -15.12
CA GLN A 18 -9.67 30.25 -14.46
C GLN A 18 -9.62 31.38 -13.42
N PRO A 19 -9.20 31.19 -12.19
CA PRO A 19 -8.79 32.30 -11.32
C PRO A 19 -7.30 32.54 -11.42
N ASP A 20 -6.95 33.79 -11.69
CA ASP A 20 -5.61 34.35 -11.70
C ASP A 20 -4.90 34.27 -10.34
N ALA A 21 -3.59 34.07 -10.44
CA ALA A 21 -2.67 34.18 -9.34
C ALA A 21 -2.53 35.62 -8.88
N SER A 22 -2.66 35.88 -7.58
CA SER A 22 -2.07 37.06 -6.96
C SER A 22 -1.46 36.70 -5.62
N SER A 23 -0.15 36.94 -5.57
CA SER A 23 0.75 36.81 -4.45
C SER A 23 0.42 37.81 -3.34
N THR A 24 0.47 37.40 -2.07
CA THR A 24 0.91 38.27 -1.00
C THR A 24 1.65 37.47 0.08
N ALA A 25 2.87 37.89 0.30
CA ALA A 25 3.76 37.45 1.35
C ALA A 25 3.22 37.84 2.74
N GLY A 26 3.10 36.88 3.64
CA GLY A 26 2.80 37.09 5.05
C GLY A 26 3.81 36.36 5.90
N LYS A 27 4.82 37.10 6.37
CA LYS A 27 5.84 36.69 7.32
C LYS A 27 5.26 36.73 8.73
N ALA A 28 5.11 35.58 9.38
CA ALA A 28 4.88 35.51 10.82
C ALA A 28 5.72 34.40 11.44
N SER A 29 6.75 34.87 12.16
CA SER A 29 7.59 34.10 13.08
C SER A 29 6.77 33.74 14.31
N ALA A 30 6.65 32.49 14.67
CA ALA A 30 6.25 32.06 16.00
C ALA A 30 7.17 30.93 16.47
N LYS A 31 8.00 31.32 17.42
CA LYS A 31 8.92 30.51 18.22
C LYS A 31 8.11 29.71 19.22
N GLY A 32 7.95 28.39 18.97
CA GLY A 32 7.27 27.43 19.84
C GLY A 32 8.26 26.37 20.34
N LYS A 33 8.43 26.37 21.59
CA LYS A 33 9.35 25.63 22.49
C LYS A 33 9.25 24.12 22.29
N ALA A 34 10.41 23.48 22.18
CA ALA A 34 10.56 22.03 22.24
C ALA A 34 9.97 21.48 23.56
N SER A 35 9.14 20.47 23.43
CA SER A 35 8.86 19.53 24.51
C SER A 35 9.29 18.15 24.02
N ALA A 36 10.42 17.72 24.52
CA ALA A 36 10.84 16.34 24.44
C ALA A 36 9.93 15.53 25.34
N THR A 37 9.36 14.45 24.82
CA THR A 37 9.17 13.25 25.65
C THR A 37 8.51 12.10 24.86
N ALA A 38 8.96 10.91 25.22
CA ALA A 38 8.44 9.59 24.91
C ALA A 38 8.91 8.98 23.59
N LYS A 39 10.07 8.36 23.70
CA LYS A 39 10.62 7.34 22.81
C LYS A 39 9.73 6.09 22.88
N ALA A 40 8.60 6.11 22.17
CA ALA A 40 7.86 4.90 21.89
C ALA A 40 8.77 4.03 21.02
N LYS A 41 9.18 2.86 21.51
CA LYS A 41 9.84 1.81 20.74
C LYS A 41 8.87 1.36 19.67
N THR A 42 8.90 1.98 18.51
CA THR A 42 8.23 1.49 17.31
C THR A 42 8.86 0.13 16.98
N PRO A 43 8.08 -0.93 16.74
CA PRO A 43 8.66 -2.17 16.25
C PRO A 43 9.45 -1.86 14.98
N ALA A 44 10.69 -2.38 14.92
CA ALA A 44 11.59 -2.13 13.80
C ALA A 44 10.90 -2.50 12.49
N SER A 45 10.70 -1.51 11.63
CA SER A 45 10.14 -1.72 10.29
C SER A 45 11.09 -2.60 9.48
N SER A 46 10.58 -3.28 8.44
CA SER A 46 11.42 -4.07 7.52
C SER A 46 12.61 -3.29 6.98
N LEU A 47 12.44 -1.97 6.78
CA LEU A 47 13.53 -1.08 6.39
C LEU A 47 14.65 -1.02 7.44
N GLU A 48 14.31 -0.97 8.71
CA GLU A 48 15.29 -0.98 9.80
C GLU A 48 15.98 -2.33 9.95
N ALA A 49 15.25 -3.43 9.73
CA ALA A 49 15.79 -4.78 9.66
C ALA A 49 16.69 -4.97 8.44
N ALA A 50 16.30 -4.45 7.28
CA ALA A 50 17.11 -4.48 6.05
C ALA A 50 18.41 -3.66 6.19
N ARG A 51 18.36 -2.47 6.81
CA ARG A 51 19.55 -1.66 7.12
C ARG A 51 20.51 -2.37 8.08
N ARG A 52 20.02 -3.26 8.93
CA ARG A 52 20.84 -4.10 9.82
C ARG A 52 21.33 -5.38 9.17
N GLY A 53 21.10 -5.58 7.85
CA GLY A 53 21.48 -6.79 7.12
C GLY A 53 20.72 -8.05 7.52
N LYS A 54 19.65 -7.91 8.31
CA LYS A 54 18.81 -9.03 8.74
C LYS A 54 17.47 -8.92 8.01
N ALA A 55 17.29 -9.72 6.97
CA ALA A 55 15.95 -9.96 6.45
C ALA A 55 15.07 -10.45 7.60
N PRO A 56 13.88 -9.87 7.84
CA PRO A 56 13.00 -10.39 8.87
C PRO A 56 12.73 -11.87 8.57
N ALA A 57 12.98 -12.73 9.57
CA ALA A 57 12.65 -14.15 9.45
C ALA A 57 11.17 -14.25 9.10
N GLY A 58 10.83 -15.10 8.12
CA GLY A 58 9.47 -15.32 7.69
C GLY A 58 8.58 -15.58 8.90
N GLY A 59 7.63 -14.67 9.13
CA GLY A 59 6.65 -14.81 10.20
C GLY A 59 5.69 -15.98 9.91
N PRO A 60 4.71 -16.21 10.77
CA PRO A 60 3.70 -17.25 10.56
C PRO A 60 2.78 -16.98 9.36
N LEU A 61 2.82 -15.76 8.81
CA LEU A 61 2.09 -15.35 7.62
C LEU A 61 2.97 -15.51 6.39
N LYS A 62 2.39 -16.00 5.31
CA LYS A 62 3.07 -16.27 4.04
C LYS A 62 2.93 -15.09 3.09
N ASP A 63 4.00 -14.80 2.35
CA ASP A 63 4.02 -13.78 1.30
C ASP A 63 3.13 -14.19 0.11
N ILE A 64 2.64 -13.19 -0.65
CA ILE A 64 1.90 -13.39 -1.89
C ILE A 64 2.63 -12.68 -3.03
N TYR A 65 2.41 -13.14 -4.27
CA TYR A 65 3.13 -12.68 -5.45
C TYR A 65 2.18 -12.18 -6.53
N PHE A 66 2.69 -11.23 -7.34
CA PHE A 66 1.93 -10.56 -8.39
C PHE A 66 2.59 -10.72 -9.76
N ASP A 67 1.77 -10.59 -10.80
CA ASP A 67 2.26 -10.48 -12.16
C ASP A 67 2.85 -9.09 -12.42
N PHE A 68 3.58 -8.96 -13.53
CA PHE A 68 4.17 -7.68 -13.91
C PHE A 68 3.08 -6.62 -14.11
N ASP A 69 3.33 -5.45 -13.52
CA ASP A 69 2.43 -4.29 -13.60
C ASP A 69 0.99 -4.56 -13.13
N ARG A 70 0.78 -5.57 -12.26
CA ARG A 70 -0.53 -5.95 -11.74
C ARG A 70 -0.59 -5.85 -10.22
N TYR A 71 -1.79 -5.55 -9.71
CA TYR A 71 -2.14 -5.59 -8.29
C TYR A 71 -3.37 -6.49 -8.02
N ASP A 72 -3.89 -7.16 -9.07
CA ASP A 72 -4.98 -8.11 -8.90
C ASP A 72 -4.49 -9.36 -8.18
N LEU A 73 -5.30 -9.84 -7.23
CA LEU A 73 -5.00 -11.06 -6.50
C LEU A 73 -5.28 -12.30 -7.37
N LYS A 74 -4.25 -13.07 -7.61
CA LYS A 74 -4.31 -14.35 -8.33
C LYS A 74 -4.94 -15.44 -7.46
N ALA A 75 -5.26 -16.57 -8.03
CA ALA A 75 -5.87 -17.69 -7.32
C ALA A 75 -4.98 -18.23 -6.19
N ASP A 76 -3.67 -18.36 -6.45
CA ASP A 76 -2.65 -18.78 -5.48
C ASP A 76 -2.48 -17.75 -4.34
N ALA A 77 -2.45 -16.45 -4.68
CA ALA A 77 -2.42 -15.37 -3.69
C ALA A 77 -3.65 -15.40 -2.79
N ARG A 78 -4.85 -15.58 -3.36
CA ARG A 78 -6.09 -15.71 -2.57
C ARG A 78 -6.09 -16.95 -1.67
N ALA A 79 -5.55 -18.08 -2.13
CA ALA A 79 -5.41 -19.28 -1.32
C ALA A 79 -4.46 -19.04 -0.12
N THR A 80 -3.33 -18.38 -0.36
CA THR A 80 -2.38 -17.97 0.68
C THR A 80 -3.02 -17.01 1.67
N LEU A 81 -3.76 -15.99 1.19
CA LEU A 81 -4.45 -15.04 2.06
C LEU A 81 -5.55 -15.71 2.92
N LYS A 82 -6.24 -16.74 2.42
CA LYS A 82 -7.17 -17.55 3.25
C LYS A 82 -6.43 -18.26 4.38
N THR A 83 -5.23 -18.81 4.12
CA THR A 83 -4.39 -19.43 5.15
C THR A 83 -3.94 -18.39 6.18
N ASN A 84 -3.48 -17.23 5.73
CA ASN A 84 -3.09 -16.12 6.60
C ASN A 84 -4.28 -15.63 7.46
N ALA A 85 -5.47 -15.53 6.87
CA ALA A 85 -6.68 -15.16 7.61
C ALA A 85 -7.04 -16.20 8.70
N GLY A 86 -6.85 -17.49 8.42
CA GLY A 86 -7.03 -18.56 9.41
C GLY A 86 -6.12 -18.36 10.62
N TRP A 87 -4.83 -18.10 10.38
CA TRP A 87 -3.89 -17.81 11.46
C TRP A 87 -4.25 -16.54 12.24
N LEU A 88 -4.62 -15.45 11.54
CA LEU A 88 -5.04 -14.20 12.19
C LEU A 88 -6.32 -14.36 13.03
N LYS A 89 -7.25 -15.24 12.65
CA LYS A 89 -8.44 -15.57 13.43
C LYS A 89 -8.08 -16.35 14.69
N ALA A 90 -7.14 -17.28 14.59
CA ALA A 90 -6.63 -18.05 15.75
C ALA A 90 -5.80 -17.18 16.71
N ASN A 91 -5.29 -16.02 16.26
CA ASN A 91 -4.47 -15.09 17.04
C ASN A 91 -5.11 -13.70 17.10
N PRO A 92 -6.19 -13.48 17.87
CA PRO A 92 -7.01 -12.27 17.80
C PRO A 92 -6.28 -11.00 18.25
N SER A 93 -5.25 -11.10 19.09
CA SER A 93 -4.41 -9.98 19.53
C SER A 93 -3.34 -9.58 18.51
N ALA A 94 -3.00 -10.43 17.54
CA ALA A 94 -1.99 -10.15 16.54
C ALA A 94 -2.50 -9.11 15.55
N ARG A 95 -1.58 -8.24 15.12
CA ARG A 95 -1.79 -7.24 14.06
C ARG A 95 -0.84 -7.59 12.91
N ALA A 96 -1.24 -7.28 11.68
CA ALA A 96 -0.40 -7.49 10.52
C ALA A 96 -0.15 -6.16 9.80
N GLU A 97 1.09 -5.88 9.47
CA GLU A 97 1.49 -4.88 8.50
C GLU A 97 1.73 -5.59 7.16
N ILE A 98 1.14 -5.07 6.10
CA ILE A 98 1.23 -5.59 4.75
C ILE A 98 2.15 -4.66 3.98
N GLU A 99 3.31 -5.16 3.61
CA GLU A 99 4.35 -4.42 2.91
C GLU A 99 4.30 -4.76 1.43
N GLY A 100 3.95 -3.77 0.60
CA GLY A 100 3.84 -3.93 -0.85
C GLY A 100 5.14 -3.59 -1.56
N HIS A 101 5.60 -4.50 -2.43
CA HIS A 101 6.83 -4.38 -3.18
C HIS A 101 6.58 -4.47 -4.68
N ALA A 102 7.50 -3.88 -5.46
CA ALA A 102 7.55 -3.92 -6.92
C ALA A 102 8.92 -4.38 -7.40
N ASP A 103 9.02 -4.78 -8.67
CA ASP A 103 10.33 -4.92 -9.32
C ASP A 103 10.87 -3.55 -9.77
N GLU A 104 12.13 -3.50 -10.18
CA GLU A 104 12.86 -2.27 -10.51
C GLU A 104 12.44 -1.58 -11.82
N ARG A 105 11.48 -2.14 -12.56
CA ARG A 105 11.04 -1.57 -13.85
C ARG A 105 10.02 -0.46 -13.64
N GLY A 106 10.34 0.73 -14.09
CA GLY A 106 9.50 1.92 -13.95
C GLY A 106 10.21 3.04 -13.18
N THR A 107 9.43 4.00 -12.69
CA THR A 107 9.95 5.05 -11.80
C THR A 107 9.67 4.66 -10.34
N ASN A 108 10.47 5.20 -9.44
CA ASN A 108 10.29 4.96 -8.00
C ASN A 108 8.88 5.35 -7.54
N GLU A 109 8.39 6.52 -7.96
CA GLU A 109 7.06 7.02 -7.61
C GLU A 109 5.96 6.08 -8.11
N TYR A 110 6.09 5.58 -9.35
CA TYR A 110 5.16 4.61 -9.91
C TYR A 110 5.17 3.31 -9.10
N ASN A 111 6.35 2.78 -8.78
CA ASN A 111 6.52 1.53 -8.05
C ASN A 111 6.06 1.66 -6.59
N LEU A 112 6.25 2.81 -5.94
CA LEU A 112 5.65 3.11 -4.64
C LEU A 112 4.11 3.08 -4.71
N ALA A 113 3.52 3.69 -5.73
CA ALA A 113 2.07 3.67 -5.92
C ALA A 113 1.55 2.26 -6.22
N LEU A 114 2.27 1.46 -7.03
CA LEU A 114 1.92 0.08 -7.35
C LEU A 114 1.99 -0.81 -6.11
N GLY A 115 3.05 -0.71 -5.31
CA GLY A 115 3.19 -1.43 -4.04
C GLY A 115 2.06 -1.08 -3.06
N ALA A 116 1.67 0.20 -2.99
CA ALA A 116 0.54 0.61 -2.16
C ALA A 116 -0.79 -0.03 -2.61
N LYS A 117 -1.06 -0.10 -3.93
CA LYS A 117 -2.25 -0.77 -4.48
C LYS A 117 -2.26 -2.26 -4.18
N ARG A 118 -1.11 -2.95 -4.26
CA ARG A 118 -0.95 -4.37 -3.92
C ARG A 118 -1.29 -4.63 -2.46
N ALA A 119 -0.62 -3.92 -1.55
CA ALA A 119 -0.87 -4.04 -0.12
C ALA A 119 -2.33 -3.73 0.24
N GLN A 120 -2.95 -2.74 -0.42
CA GLN A 120 -4.35 -2.41 -0.22
C GLN A 120 -5.28 -3.52 -0.69
N ALA A 121 -5.01 -4.15 -1.85
CA ALA A 121 -5.80 -5.27 -2.35
C ALA A 121 -5.75 -6.47 -1.40
N ALA A 122 -4.58 -6.80 -0.88
CA ALA A 122 -4.41 -7.86 0.12
C ALA A 122 -5.15 -7.54 1.43
N ARG A 123 -5.05 -6.30 1.92
CA ARG A 123 -5.77 -5.83 3.11
C ARG A 123 -7.29 -5.95 2.95
N ASP A 124 -7.82 -5.48 1.83
CA ASP A 124 -9.26 -5.50 1.59
C ASP A 124 -9.78 -6.93 1.45
N TYR A 125 -9.01 -7.82 0.84
CA TYR A 125 -9.35 -9.24 0.79
C TYR A 125 -9.37 -9.89 2.17
N LEU A 126 -8.35 -9.64 3.03
CA LEU A 126 -8.32 -10.12 4.41
C LEU A 126 -9.49 -9.56 5.23
N ALA A 127 -9.84 -8.30 5.03
CA ALA A 127 -11.01 -7.69 5.68
C ALA A 127 -12.31 -8.36 5.23
N GLY A 128 -12.46 -8.67 3.95
CA GLY A 128 -13.56 -9.46 3.39
C GLY A 128 -13.66 -10.88 3.97
N LEU A 129 -12.52 -11.45 4.39
CA LEU A 129 -12.49 -12.72 5.12
C LEU A 129 -12.79 -12.60 6.62
N GLY A 130 -13.16 -11.39 7.10
CA GLY A 130 -13.58 -11.16 8.49
C GLY A 130 -12.46 -10.75 9.44
N ILE A 131 -11.29 -10.32 8.93
CA ILE A 131 -10.26 -9.73 9.77
C ILE A 131 -10.55 -8.24 9.97
N ALA A 132 -10.63 -7.79 11.22
CA ALA A 132 -10.92 -6.38 11.53
C ALA A 132 -9.87 -5.45 10.89
N LYS A 133 -10.32 -4.42 10.14
CA LYS A 133 -9.43 -3.45 9.44
C LYS A 133 -8.45 -2.76 10.40
N ALA A 134 -8.84 -2.55 11.66
CA ALA A 134 -7.98 -1.95 12.68
C ALA A 134 -6.75 -2.82 13.03
N ARG A 135 -6.78 -4.10 12.66
CA ARG A 135 -5.65 -5.04 12.85
C ARG A 135 -4.71 -5.09 11.64
N LEU A 136 -5.07 -4.45 10.55
CA LEU A 136 -4.36 -4.48 9.27
C LEU A 136 -3.86 -3.08 8.95
N SER A 137 -2.55 -2.92 8.77
CA SER A 137 -1.92 -1.73 8.22
C SER A 137 -1.25 -2.04 6.89
N THR A 138 -1.08 -1.04 6.05
CA THR A 138 -0.39 -1.18 4.77
C THR A 138 0.79 -0.22 4.71
N LYS A 139 1.87 -0.65 4.06
CA LYS A 139 3.02 0.16 3.74
C LYS A 139 3.54 -0.22 2.36
N SER A 140 4.02 0.74 1.60
CA SER A 140 4.70 0.47 0.34
C SER A 140 6.17 0.77 0.45
N TYR A 141 6.96 -0.09 -0.12
CA TYR A 141 8.39 0.09 -0.35
C TYR A 141 8.72 0.21 -1.84
N GLY A 142 7.72 -0.03 -2.73
CA GLY A 142 7.99 -0.04 -4.16
C GLY A 142 9.16 -0.95 -4.50
N GLU A 143 10.16 -0.42 -5.18
CA GLU A 143 11.39 -1.13 -5.57
C GLU A 143 12.56 -0.96 -4.57
N GLU A 144 12.37 -0.18 -3.48
CA GLU A 144 13.47 0.24 -2.60
C GLU A 144 14.11 -0.90 -1.79
N LEU A 145 13.37 -2.00 -1.57
CA LEU A 145 13.85 -3.14 -0.79
C LEU A 145 13.77 -4.45 -1.58
N PRO A 146 14.58 -4.62 -2.64
CA PRO A 146 14.55 -5.82 -3.45
C PRO A 146 15.08 -7.03 -2.67
N VAL A 147 14.39 -8.17 -2.74
CA VAL A 147 14.87 -9.46 -2.21
C VAL A 147 15.85 -10.14 -3.16
N CYS A 148 15.85 -9.70 -4.42
CA CYS A 148 16.70 -10.19 -5.48
C CYS A 148 17.18 -9.01 -6.33
N LYS A 149 18.48 -9.00 -6.72
CA LYS A 149 19.11 -7.86 -7.41
C LYS A 149 19.53 -8.15 -8.85
N GLU A 150 19.27 -9.36 -9.34
CA GLU A 150 19.58 -9.74 -10.71
C GLU A 150 18.52 -9.21 -11.66
N GLN A 151 18.93 -8.75 -12.85
CA GLN A 151 18.05 -8.20 -13.87
C GLN A 151 17.50 -9.33 -14.77
N ASN A 152 16.65 -10.18 -14.21
CA ASN A 152 15.97 -11.24 -14.92
C ASN A 152 14.56 -11.48 -14.36
N GLU A 153 13.70 -12.13 -15.16
CA GLU A 153 12.29 -12.35 -14.77
C GLU A 153 12.15 -13.18 -13.49
N GLY A 154 13.01 -14.15 -13.25
CA GLY A 154 12.99 -14.95 -12.02
C GLY A 154 13.25 -14.12 -10.77
N CYS A 155 14.12 -13.10 -10.87
CA CYS A 155 14.40 -12.16 -9.81
C CYS A 155 13.26 -11.13 -9.66
N TRP A 156 12.81 -10.56 -10.77
CA TRP A 156 11.68 -9.61 -10.77
C TRP A 156 10.43 -10.23 -10.19
N GLN A 157 10.11 -11.49 -10.52
CA GLN A 157 8.97 -12.22 -9.95
C GLN A 157 9.06 -12.33 -8.42
N ARG A 158 10.25 -12.51 -7.86
CA ARG A 158 10.46 -12.55 -6.40
C ARG A 158 10.30 -11.17 -5.76
N ASN A 159 10.62 -10.09 -6.49
CA ASN A 159 10.46 -8.72 -6.00
C ASN A 159 9.00 -8.24 -6.05
N ARG A 160 8.17 -8.79 -6.94
CA ARG A 160 6.73 -8.46 -7.02
C ARG A 160 5.94 -9.23 -5.98
N HIS A 161 6.02 -8.82 -4.73
CA HIS A 161 5.36 -9.52 -3.62
C HIS A 161 4.76 -8.56 -2.59
N ASP A 162 3.81 -9.06 -1.82
CA ASP A 162 3.47 -8.46 -0.54
C ASP A 162 3.99 -9.35 0.59
N ARG A 163 4.68 -8.74 1.53
CA ARG A 163 5.17 -9.36 2.76
C ARG A 163 4.25 -9.04 3.91
N PHE A 164 4.09 -9.99 4.82
CA PHE A 164 3.27 -9.82 6.02
C PHE A 164 4.13 -9.83 7.27
N VAL A 165 4.16 -8.71 7.98
CA VAL A 165 4.89 -8.56 9.24
C VAL A 165 3.90 -8.58 10.39
N VAL A 166 4.06 -9.51 11.32
CA VAL A 166 3.24 -9.58 12.53
C VAL A 166 3.80 -8.60 13.55
N ALA A 167 2.98 -7.60 13.90
CA ALA A 167 3.30 -6.69 14.99
C ALA A 167 2.72 -7.23 16.32
N PRO A 168 3.45 -7.08 17.43
CA PRO A 168 2.91 -7.42 18.74
C PRO A 168 1.68 -6.55 19.06
N ALA A 169 0.77 -7.10 19.89
CA ALA A 169 -0.34 -6.33 20.43
C ALA A 169 0.19 -5.04 21.07
N ARG A 170 -0.46 -3.91 20.82
CA ARG A 170 -0.14 -2.69 21.56
C ARG A 170 -0.51 -2.95 23.02
N SER A 171 0.46 -2.95 23.93
CA SER A 171 0.19 -2.82 25.35
C SER A 171 -0.43 -1.43 25.57
N ASN A 172 -1.66 -1.40 26.05
CA ASN A 172 -2.29 -0.18 26.56
C ASN A 172 -1.55 0.30 27.80
#